data_d7fa503860f93bd0129acd2e3bc0c0b9
#
_entry.id   d7fa503860f93bd0129acd2e3bc0c0b9
#
_cell.length_a   1.000
_cell.length_b   1.000
_cell.length_c   1.000
_cell.angle_alpha   90.00
_cell.angle_beta   90.00
_cell.angle_gamma   90.00
#
_symmetry.space_group_name_H-M   'P 1'
#
loop_
_entity.id
_entity.type
_entity.pdbx_description
1 polymer ?
#
loop_
_entity_poly.entity_id
_entity_poly.type
_entity_poly.pdbx_seq_one_letter_code
_entity_poly.pdbx_strand_id
1 'polypeptide(L)'
;MSQGQDSDPWTVGEVAELTRVSVRTLHHYDAVGLLSPSARSEAGYRLYTPADVARLWRILTFRELGFSLADIGKLLGSSPEAEREALGLQAALLREQLARTQAQLDTVTSLLGAAERGEGDVMTKEKIQQMFEQFDPTEYDAEVKERWGDTDAYRQSAERMARYTPADRERMNAEGAELHAR
;
A
#
# COMPACT_ATOMS: atom_id res chain seq x y z
N MET A 1 35.39 30.68 15.22
CA MET A 1 35.95 29.89 14.10
C MET A 1 35.89 28.43 14.52
N SER A 2 34.74 27.79 14.35
CA SER A 2 34.58 26.36 14.59
C SER A 2 34.93 25.65 13.29
N GLN A 3 36.06 24.95 13.32
CA GLN A 3 36.48 24.05 12.25
C GLN A 3 35.43 22.95 12.19
N GLY A 4 34.78 22.79 11.01
CA GLY A 4 33.97 21.65 10.72
C GLY A 4 34.79 20.37 10.92
N GLN A 5 34.35 19.49 11.77
CA GLN A 5 34.83 18.13 11.81
C GLN A 5 34.44 17.52 10.45
N ASP A 6 35.39 17.53 9.51
CA ASP A 6 35.37 16.60 8.39
C ASP A 6 35.47 15.21 9.04
N SER A 7 34.34 14.58 9.21
CA SER A 7 34.29 13.20 9.70
C SER A 7 34.95 12.36 8.62
N ASP A 8 35.92 11.54 8.99
CA ASP A 8 36.54 10.59 8.09
C ASP A 8 35.47 9.73 7.41
N PRO A 9 35.64 9.42 6.12
CA PRO A 9 34.67 8.60 5.41
C PRO A 9 34.60 7.18 5.99
N TRP A 10 33.41 6.62 6.02
CA TRP A 10 33.11 5.30 6.61
C TRP A 10 33.18 4.18 5.58
N THR A 11 33.59 3.01 6.04
CA THR A 11 33.49 1.78 5.27
C THR A 11 32.02 1.34 5.12
N VAL A 12 31.72 0.46 4.18
CA VAL A 12 30.38 -0.11 4.00
C VAL A 12 29.88 -0.82 5.27
N GLY A 13 30.77 -1.45 6.03
CA GLY A 13 30.43 -2.13 7.30
C GLY A 13 30.00 -1.13 8.37
N GLU A 14 30.77 -0.06 8.56
CA GLU A 14 30.47 1.01 9.52
C GLU A 14 29.14 1.71 9.18
N VAL A 15 28.91 2.02 7.88
CA VAL A 15 27.62 2.59 7.47
C VAL A 15 26.46 1.63 7.73
N ALA A 16 26.65 0.34 7.44
CA ALA A 16 25.63 -0.67 7.71
C ALA A 16 25.27 -0.74 9.20
N GLU A 17 26.25 -0.69 10.08
CA GLU A 17 26.09 -0.72 11.52
C GLU A 17 25.39 0.55 12.06
N LEU A 18 25.88 1.73 11.64
CA LEU A 18 25.33 3.03 12.02
C LEU A 18 23.88 3.23 11.58
N THR A 19 23.52 2.77 10.38
CA THR A 19 22.21 3.01 9.78
C THR A 19 21.23 1.85 9.93
N ARG A 20 21.68 0.71 10.44
CA ARG A 20 20.94 -0.55 10.53
C ARG A 20 20.46 -1.08 9.17
N VAL A 21 21.17 -0.69 8.12
CA VAL A 21 20.94 -1.18 6.75
C VAL A 21 21.94 -2.28 6.45
N SER A 22 21.49 -3.38 5.85
CA SER A 22 22.42 -4.46 5.51
C SER A 22 23.45 -4.04 4.45
N VAL A 23 24.66 -4.58 4.53
CA VAL A 23 25.70 -4.40 3.50
C VAL A 23 25.18 -4.80 2.11
N ARG A 24 24.33 -5.84 2.05
CA ARG A 24 23.69 -6.28 0.80
C ARG A 24 22.77 -5.18 0.22
N THR A 25 22.03 -4.48 1.07
CA THR A 25 21.18 -3.36 0.64
C THR A 25 22.02 -2.21 0.11
N LEU A 26 23.10 -1.86 0.78
CA LEU A 26 24.03 -0.81 0.32
C LEU A 26 24.67 -1.16 -1.05
N HIS A 27 25.08 -2.40 -1.23
CA HIS A 27 25.57 -2.88 -2.52
C HIS A 27 24.47 -2.87 -3.60
N HIS A 28 23.24 -3.17 -3.24
CA HIS A 28 22.13 -3.07 -4.18
C HIS A 28 21.86 -1.62 -4.59
N TYR A 29 21.88 -0.67 -3.65
CA TYR A 29 21.74 0.75 -3.97
C TYR A 29 22.85 1.28 -4.85
N ASP A 30 24.09 0.81 -4.66
CA ASP A 30 25.23 1.11 -5.55
C ASP A 30 24.98 0.52 -6.95
N ALA A 31 24.57 -0.74 -7.05
CA ALA A 31 24.33 -1.43 -8.31
C ALA A 31 23.21 -0.78 -9.15
N VAL A 32 22.18 -0.23 -8.50
CA VAL A 32 21.07 0.47 -9.19
C VAL A 32 21.30 2.00 -9.34
N GLY A 33 22.49 2.49 -8.97
CA GLY A 33 22.87 3.89 -9.10
C GLY A 33 22.13 4.85 -8.13
N LEU A 34 21.49 4.31 -7.09
CA LEU A 34 20.75 5.12 -6.13
C LEU A 34 21.67 5.75 -5.09
N LEU A 35 22.68 5.01 -4.64
CA LEU A 35 23.69 5.46 -3.69
C LEU A 35 25.03 4.82 -4.03
N SER A 36 25.99 5.58 -4.55
CA SER A 36 27.35 5.11 -4.79
C SER A 36 28.32 5.78 -3.81
N PRO A 37 29.29 5.04 -3.25
CA PRO A 37 30.30 5.62 -2.38
C PRO A 37 31.18 6.62 -3.16
N SER A 38 31.32 7.82 -2.61
CA SER A 38 32.03 8.93 -3.26
C SER A 38 33.54 8.86 -3.08
N ALA A 39 34.07 8.02 -2.19
CA ALA A 39 35.48 7.88 -1.89
C ALA A 39 35.94 6.41 -1.94
N ARG A 40 37.26 6.24 -2.02
CA ARG A 40 37.95 4.95 -1.90
C ARG A 40 39.18 5.07 -1.03
N SER A 41 39.46 4.02 -0.26
CA SER A 41 40.72 3.93 0.49
C SER A 41 41.93 3.71 -0.46
N GLU A 42 43.14 3.87 0.04
CA GLU A 42 44.38 3.54 -0.70
C GLU A 42 44.39 2.08 -1.19
N ALA A 43 43.76 1.17 -0.44
CA ALA A 43 43.59 -0.23 -0.80
C ALA A 43 42.40 -0.50 -1.73
N GLY A 44 41.70 0.55 -2.23
CA GLY A 44 40.59 0.44 -3.17
C GLY A 44 39.23 0.11 -2.56
N TYR A 45 39.12 0.03 -1.24
CA TYR A 45 37.83 -0.23 -0.57
C TYR A 45 36.87 0.97 -0.71
N ARG A 46 35.57 0.66 -0.83
CA ARG A 46 34.50 1.66 -0.89
C ARG A 46 34.40 2.43 0.43
N LEU A 47 34.38 3.76 0.32
CA LEU A 47 34.21 4.65 1.46
C LEU A 47 33.06 5.62 1.21
N TYR A 48 32.21 5.78 2.22
CA TYR A 48 31.04 6.66 2.22
C TYR A 48 31.35 7.94 2.98
N THR A 49 31.17 9.07 2.31
CA THR A 49 31.32 10.39 2.89
C THR A 49 30.08 10.80 3.71
N PRO A 50 30.15 11.86 4.54
CA PRO A 50 28.95 12.42 5.20
C PRO A 50 27.83 12.76 4.21
N ALA A 51 28.15 13.22 3.01
CA ALA A 51 27.18 13.50 1.96
C ALA A 51 26.47 12.23 1.45
N ASP A 52 27.21 11.12 1.32
CA ASP A 52 26.64 9.82 0.95
C ASP A 52 25.67 9.31 2.04
N VAL A 53 26.05 9.47 3.29
CA VAL A 53 25.20 9.08 4.43
C VAL A 53 23.94 9.97 4.52
N ALA A 54 24.05 11.25 4.26
CA ALA A 54 22.89 12.14 4.15
C ALA A 54 21.97 11.73 2.99
N ARG A 55 22.55 11.35 1.84
CA ARG A 55 21.80 10.79 0.70
C ARG A 55 21.09 9.47 1.09
N LEU A 56 21.80 8.58 1.79
CA LEU A 56 21.21 7.34 2.30
C LEU A 56 20.01 7.61 3.20
N TRP A 57 20.15 8.56 4.13
CA TRP A 57 19.03 8.95 4.99
C TRP A 57 17.80 9.40 4.20
N ARG A 58 17.97 10.21 3.16
CA ARG A 58 16.86 10.61 2.27
C ARG A 58 16.22 9.42 1.56
N ILE A 59 17.04 8.46 1.07
CA ILE A 59 16.55 7.24 0.44
C ILE A 59 15.67 6.44 1.40
N LEU A 60 16.15 6.23 2.63
CA LEU A 60 15.43 5.47 3.65
C LEU A 60 14.12 6.16 4.06
N THR A 61 14.15 7.48 4.22
CA THR A 61 12.96 8.29 4.53
C THR A 61 11.90 8.15 3.42
N PHE A 62 12.27 8.32 2.16
CA PHE A 62 11.32 8.15 1.07
C PHE A 62 10.79 6.72 0.95
N ARG A 63 11.62 5.72 1.22
CA ARG A 63 11.17 4.32 1.27
C ARG A 63 10.14 4.07 2.36
N GLU A 64 10.36 4.61 3.55
CA GLU A 64 9.42 4.52 4.67
C GLU A 64 8.08 5.19 4.35
N LEU A 65 8.11 6.26 3.58
CA LEU A 65 6.92 6.94 3.08
C LEU A 65 6.21 6.16 1.93
N GLY A 66 6.77 5.04 1.46
CA GLY A 66 6.14 4.17 0.45
C GLY A 66 6.56 4.45 -0.99
N PHE A 67 7.55 5.31 -1.25
CA PHE A 67 8.05 5.53 -2.61
C PHE A 67 8.83 4.32 -3.14
N SER A 68 8.65 4.01 -4.43
CA SER A 68 9.46 3.00 -5.11
C SER A 68 10.93 3.46 -5.26
N LEU A 69 11.89 2.53 -5.39
CA LEU A 69 13.29 2.90 -5.62
C LEU A 69 13.48 3.71 -6.91
N ALA A 70 12.67 3.45 -7.93
CA ALA A 70 12.69 4.19 -9.19
C ALA A 70 12.24 5.66 -8.99
N ASP A 71 11.20 5.88 -8.20
CA ASP A 71 10.70 7.23 -7.91
C ASP A 71 11.62 7.98 -6.97
N ILE A 72 12.23 7.31 -5.99
CA ILE A 72 13.27 7.87 -5.13
C ILE A 72 14.45 8.38 -5.99
N GLY A 73 14.88 7.58 -6.97
CA GLY A 73 15.95 7.99 -7.89
C GLY A 73 15.63 9.30 -8.63
N LYS A 74 14.40 9.46 -9.08
CA LYS A 74 13.92 10.70 -9.72
C LYS A 74 13.87 11.87 -8.73
N LEU A 75 13.31 11.64 -7.53
CA LEU A 75 13.16 12.66 -6.49
C LEU A 75 14.48 13.20 -5.99
N LEU A 76 15.50 12.36 -5.83
CA LEU A 76 16.83 12.77 -5.38
C LEU A 76 17.54 13.70 -6.37
N GLY A 77 17.14 13.72 -7.63
CA GLY A 77 17.65 14.59 -8.68
C GLY A 77 16.68 15.71 -9.10
N SER A 78 15.49 15.78 -8.49
CA SER A 78 14.45 16.76 -8.85
C SER A 78 14.64 18.12 -8.21
N SER A 79 13.87 19.13 -8.69
CA SER A 79 13.79 20.43 -8.04
C SER A 79 13.02 20.34 -6.71
N PRO A 80 13.22 21.28 -5.78
CA PRO A 80 12.46 21.33 -4.53
C PRO A 80 10.94 21.42 -4.73
N GLU A 81 10.51 22.02 -5.82
CA GLU A 81 9.08 22.13 -6.18
C GLU A 81 8.50 20.76 -6.55
N ALA A 82 9.19 20.00 -7.40
CA ALA A 82 8.79 18.67 -7.80
C ALA A 82 8.81 17.68 -6.62
N GLU A 83 9.79 17.80 -5.73
CA GLU A 83 9.84 17.02 -4.49
C GLU A 83 8.63 17.34 -3.58
N ARG A 84 8.30 18.63 -3.42
CA ARG A 84 7.13 19.04 -2.63
C ARG A 84 5.82 18.54 -3.21
N GLU A 85 5.66 18.57 -4.53
CA GLU A 85 4.47 18.06 -5.21
C GLU A 85 4.33 16.55 -4.98
N ALA A 86 5.39 15.77 -5.19
CA ALA A 86 5.38 14.33 -4.97
C ALA A 86 5.05 13.96 -3.51
N LEU A 87 5.62 14.68 -2.54
CA LEU A 87 5.30 14.52 -1.12
C LEU A 87 3.84 14.87 -0.81
N GLY A 88 3.30 15.89 -1.47
CA GLY A 88 1.89 16.29 -1.35
C GLY A 88 0.94 15.18 -1.82
N LEU A 89 1.21 14.59 -2.98
CA LEU A 89 0.46 13.45 -3.50
C LEU A 89 0.55 12.23 -2.58
N GLN A 90 1.75 11.90 -2.11
CA GLN A 90 1.94 10.77 -1.19
C GLN A 90 1.20 10.99 0.13
N ALA A 91 1.20 12.22 0.66
CA ALA A 91 0.45 12.55 1.85
C ALA A 91 -1.07 12.41 1.66
N ALA A 92 -1.59 12.71 0.47
CA ALA A 92 -3.01 12.50 0.14
C ALA A 92 -3.36 11.00 0.12
N LEU A 93 -2.54 10.17 -0.52
CA LEU A 93 -2.72 8.72 -0.55
C LEU A 93 -2.68 8.09 0.85
N LEU A 94 -1.74 8.50 1.69
CA LEU A 94 -1.64 8.01 3.07
C LEU A 94 -2.85 8.42 3.92
N ARG A 95 -3.42 9.62 3.71
CA ARG A 95 -4.66 10.04 4.40
C ARG A 95 -5.86 9.22 3.97
N GLU A 96 -5.98 8.90 2.69
CA GLU A 96 -7.03 8.02 2.18
C GLU A 96 -6.90 6.61 2.76
N GLN A 97 -5.70 6.06 2.78
CA GLN A 97 -5.43 4.75 3.38
C GLN A 97 -5.74 4.74 4.90
N LEU A 98 -5.39 5.81 5.62
CA LEU A 98 -5.70 5.95 7.04
C LEU A 98 -7.21 5.96 7.27
N ALA A 99 -7.97 6.73 6.47
CA ALA A 99 -9.43 6.79 6.57
C ALA A 99 -10.07 5.41 6.33
N ARG A 100 -9.60 4.68 5.30
CA ARG A 100 -10.05 3.31 5.02
C ARG A 100 -9.75 2.36 6.18
N THR A 101 -8.54 2.40 6.70
CA THR A 101 -8.14 1.54 7.84
C THR A 101 -8.93 1.87 9.09
N GLN A 102 -9.22 3.15 9.34
CA GLN A 102 -10.07 3.56 10.46
C GLN A 102 -11.48 3.01 10.33
N ALA A 103 -12.10 3.10 9.16
CA ALA A 103 -13.42 2.54 8.91
C ALA A 103 -13.48 1.02 9.13
N GLN A 104 -12.42 0.31 8.70
CA GLN A 104 -12.29 -1.13 8.97
C GLN A 104 -12.20 -1.44 10.47
N LEU A 105 -11.42 -0.67 11.22
CA LEU A 105 -11.28 -0.82 12.66
C LEU A 105 -12.61 -0.55 13.37
N ASP A 106 -13.33 0.49 12.98
CA ASP A 106 -14.64 0.84 13.55
C ASP A 106 -15.65 -0.29 13.31
N THR A 107 -15.62 -0.91 12.12
CA THR A 107 -16.46 -2.07 11.79
C THR A 107 -16.13 -3.26 12.68
N VAL A 108 -14.85 -3.61 12.82
CA VAL A 108 -14.42 -4.73 13.69
C VAL A 108 -14.82 -4.47 15.15
N THR A 109 -14.62 -3.25 15.63
CA THR A 109 -14.96 -2.85 16.99
C THR A 109 -16.48 -2.97 17.24
N SER A 110 -17.29 -2.57 16.25
CA SER A 110 -18.75 -2.71 16.32
C SER A 110 -19.18 -4.17 16.41
N LEU A 111 -18.59 -5.04 15.57
CA LEU A 111 -18.87 -6.48 15.58
C LEU A 111 -18.47 -7.15 16.90
N LEU A 112 -17.32 -6.79 17.45
CA LEU A 112 -16.86 -7.29 18.76
C LEU A 112 -17.84 -6.87 19.86
N GLY A 113 -18.26 -5.62 19.90
CA GLY A 113 -19.21 -5.13 20.88
C GLY A 113 -20.60 -5.80 20.77
N ALA A 114 -21.07 -6.12 19.56
CA ALA A 114 -22.29 -6.88 19.35
C ALA A 114 -22.18 -8.32 19.87
N ALA A 115 -21.04 -8.98 19.61
CA ALA A 115 -20.77 -10.32 20.10
C ALA A 115 -20.69 -10.39 21.65
N GLU A 116 -20.06 -9.41 22.29
CA GLU A 116 -19.97 -9.32 23.75
C GLU A 116 -21.33 -9.12 24.43
N ARG A 117 -22.25 -8.37 23.80
CA ARG A 117 -23.60 -8.16 24.32
C ARG A 117 -24.54 -9.35 24.09
N GLY A 118 -24.08 -10.40 23.42
CA GLY A 118 -24.91 -11.56 23.06
C GLY A 118 -26.08 -11.18 22.15
N GLU A 119 -25.98 -10.03 21.49
CA GLU A 119 -26.92 -9.62 20.47
C GLU A 119 -26.69 -10.51 19.25
N GLY A 120 -27.34 -11.66 19.23
CA GLY A 120 -27.41 -12.50 18.03
C GLY A 120 -27.86 -11.60 16.88
N ASP A 121 -27.14 -11.68 15.79
CA ASP A 121 -27.27 -10.75 14.65
C ASP A 121 -28.68 -10.77 14.08
N VAL A 122 -29.58 -9.99 14.69
CA VAL A 122 -30.91 -9.76 14.14
C VAL A 122 -30.68 -8.86 12.93
N MET A 123 -30.55 -9.49 11.77
CA MET A 123 -30.39 -8.84 10.48
C MET A 123 -31.71 -8.14 10.15
N THR A 124 -31.84 -6.88 10.53
CA THR A 124 -32.95 -6.06 10.04
C THR A 124 -32.70 -5.63 8.61
N LYS A 125 -33.78 -5.36 7.87
CA LYS A 125 -33.69 -4.93 6.47
C LYS A 125 -32.83 -3.66 6.32
N GLU A 126 -32.93 -2.75 7.26
CA GLU A 126 -32.16 -1.50 7.30
C GLU A 126 -30.68 -1.76 7.51
N LYS A 127 -30.33 -2.72 8.38
CA LYS A 127 -28.95 -3.10 8.67
C LYS A 127 -28.31 -3.79 7.46
N ILE A 128 -29.08 -4.67 6.77
CA ILE A 128 -28.66 -5.29 5.53
C ILE A 128 -28.38 -4.21 4.47
N GLN A 129 -29.31 -3.27 4.30
CA GLN A 129 -29.18 -2.21 3.31
C GLN A 129 -27.97 -1.33 3.56
N GLN A 130 -27.72 -0.93 4.81
CA GLN A 130 -26.56 -0.13 5.22
C GLN A 130 -25.22 -0.88 5.03
N MET A 131 -25.19 -2.19 5.26
CA MET A 131 -24.01 -3.02 5.03
C MET A 131 -23.67 -3.12 3.53
N PHE A 132 -24.70 -3.23 2.68
CA PHE A 132 -24.52 -3.37 1.23
C PHE A 132 -24.35 -2.03 0.50
N GLU A 133 -24.75 -0.90 1.08
CA GLU A 133 -24.45 0.43 0.54
C GLU A 133 -22.94 0.76 0.55
N GLN A 134 -22.18 0.18 1.48
CA GLN A 134 -20.72 0.34 1.58
C GLN A 134 -19.93 -0.77 0.86
N PHE A 135 -20.64 -1.77 0.33
CA PHE A 135 -20.03 -2.92 -0.33
C PHE A 135 -19.94 -2.67 -1.84
N ASP A 136 -18.73 -2.54 -2.36
CA ASP A 136 -18.51 -2.51 -3.81
C ASP A 136 -18.30 -3.94 -4.32
N PRO A 137 -19.32 -4.55 -4.96
CA PRO A 137 -19.18 -5.91 -5.49
C PRO A 137 -18.14 -6.02 -6.60
N THR A 138 -17.77 -4.90 -7.24
CA THR A 138 -16.79 -4.92 -8.35
C THR A 138 -15.37 -5.17 -7.87
N GLU A 139 -15.06 -4.86 -6.60
CA GLU A 139 -13.76 -5.12 -5.99
C GLU A 139 -13.49 -6.65 -5.89
N TYR A 140 -14.55 -7.46 -5.76
CA TYR A 140 -14.47 -8.93 -5.67
C TYR A 140 -14.54 -9.62 -7.04
N ASP A 141 -15.08 -8.96 -8.06
CA ASP A 141 -15.20 -9.55 -9.40
C ASP A 141 -13.84 -9.89 -10.00
N ALA A 142 -12.82 -9.07 -9.75
CA ALA A 142 -11.46 -9.32 -10.20
C ALA A 142 -10.84 -10.54 -9.49
N GLU A 143 -10.97 -10.64 -8.17
CA GLU A 143 -10.47 -11.76 -7.37
C GLU A 143 -11.21 -13.07 -7.69
N VAL A 144 -12.54 -13.01 -7.83
CA VAL A 144 -13.37 -14.16 -8.21
C VAL A 144 -12.99 -14.66 -9.59
N LYS A 145 -12.77 -13.76 -10.55
CA LYS A 145 -12.35 -14.12 -11.89
C LYS A 145 -10.93 -14.72 -11.92
N GLU A 146 -10.00 -14.18 -11.14
CA GLU A 146 -8.64 -14.72 -11.02
C GLU A 146 -8.64 -16.11 -10.39
N ARG A 147 -9.44 -16.33 -9.33
CA ARG A 147 -9.44 -17.56 -8.55
C ARG A 147 -10.27 -18.70 -9.15
N TRP A 148 -11.36 -18.40 -9.84
CA TRP A 148 -12.32 -19.36 -10.38
C TRP A 148 -12.66 -19.18 -11.86
N GLY A 149 -12.12 -18.19 -12.55
CA GLY A 149 -12.42 -17.85 -13.94
C GLY A 149 -12.23 -19.02 -14.92
N ASP A 150 -11.29 -19.92 -14.63
CA ASP A 150 -10.98 -21.09 -15.44
C ASP A 150 -11.85 -22.33 -15.10
N THR A 151 -12.74 -22.23 -14.10
CA THR A 151 -13.61 -23.32 -13.72
C THR A 151 -14.86 -23.40 -14.60
N ASP A 152 -15.33 -24.63 -14.87
CA ASP A 152 -16.58 -24.86 -15.62
C ASP A 152 -17.79 -24.23 -14.92
N ALA A 153 -17.81 -24.23 -13.60
CA ALA A 153 -18.87 -23.63 -12.79
C ALA A 153 -18.95 -22.11 -12.98
N TYR A 154 -17.80 -21.43 -13.04
CA TYR A 154 -17.76 -19.99 -13.30
C TYR A 154 -18.24 -19.66 -14.71
N ARG A 155 -17.75 -20.38 -15.73
CA ARG A 155 -18.17 -20.21 -17.13
C ARG A 155 -19.67 -20.39 -17.30
N GLN A 156 -20.24 -21.46 -16.75
CA GLN A 156 -21.69 -21.71 -16.78
C GLN A 156 -22.50 -20.64 -16.04
N SER A 157 -21.97 -20.11 -14.94
CA SER A 157 -22.60 -19.00 -14.20
C SER A 157 -22.59 -17.72 -15.03
N ALA A 158 -21.46 -17.37 -15.61
CA ALA A 158 -21.30 -16.18 -16.46
C ALA A 158 -22.20 -16.23 -17.69
N GLU A 159 -22.29 -17.40 -18.36
CA GLU A 159 -23.22 -17.61 -19.48
C GLU A 159 -24.69 -17.49 -19.08
N ARG A 160 -25.06 -17.98 -17.90
CA ARG A 160 -26.41 -17.81 -17.35
C ARG A 160 -26.73 -16.34 -17.09
N MET A 161 -25.82 -15.63 -16.44
CA MET A 161 -25.98 -14.21 -16.12
C MET A 161 -26.05 -13.33 -17.38
N ALA A 162 -25.32 -13.68 -18.43
CA ALA A 162 -25.37 -12.97 -19.71
C ALA A 162 -26.72 -13.10 -20.46
N ARG A 163 -27.53 -14.12 -20.13
CA ARG A 163 -28.86 -14.34 -20.73
C ARG A 163 -29.97 -13.51 -20.08
N TYR A 164 -29.71 -12.97 -18.87
CA TYR A 164 -30.72 -12.17 -18.16
C TYR A 164 -30.72 -10.73 -18.68
N THR A 165 -31.88 -10.30 -19.15
CA THR A 165 -32.12 -8.89 -19.51
C THR A 165 -32.24 -8.03 -18.23
N PRO A 166 -32.11 -6.70 -18.31
CA PRO A 166 -32.39 -5.80 -17.18
C PRO A 166 -33.78 -6.03 -16.56
N ALA A 167 -34.80 -6.30 -17.39
CA ALA A 167 -36.16 -6.60 -16.94
C ALA A 167 -36.27 -7.93 -16.18
N ASP A 168 -35.46 -8.93 -16.53
CA ASP A 168 -35.40 -10.19 -15.81
C ASP A 168 -34.77 -10.03 -14.42
N ARG A 169 -33.77 -9.16 -14.30
CA ARG A 169 -33.14 -8.84 -12.99
C ARG A 169 -34.11 -8.09 -12.06
N GLU A 170 -34.85 -7.13 -12.59
CA GLU A 170 -35.89 -6.42 -11.83
C GLU A 170 -36.98 -7.38 -11.33
N ARG A 171 -37.42 -8.32 -12.17
CA ARG A 171 -38.42 -9.32 -11.81
C ARG A 171 -37.91 -10.27 -10.73
N MET A 172 -36.68 -10.76 -10.85
CA MET A 172 -36.04 -11.62 -9.83
C MET A 172 -35.90 -10.90 -8.48
N ASN A 173 -35.55 -9.62 -8.51
CA ASN A 173 -35.47 -8.80 -7.29
C ASN A 173 -36.85 -8.60 -6.66
N ALA A 174 -37.90 -8.39 -7.46
CA ALA A 174 -39.29 -8.25 -6.99
C ALA A 174 -39.81 -9.57 -6.39
N GLU A 175 -39.59 -10.71 -7.07
CA GLU A 175 -39.99 -12.03 -6.58
C GLU A 175 -39.25 -12.42 -5.29
N GLY A 176 -37.93 -12.07 -5.19
CA GLY A 176 -37.15 -12.25 -3.97
C GLY A 176 -37.72 -11.43 -2.79
N ALA A 177 -38.16 -10.21 -3.05
CA ALA A 177 -38.75 -9.36 -2.04
C ALA A 177 -40.11 -9.89 -1.53
N GLU A 178 -40.93 -10.51 -2.41
CA GLU A 178 -42.20 -11.13 -2.03
C GLU A 178 -42.04 -12.43 -1.21
N LEU A 179 -40.99 -13.21 -1.50
CA LEU A 179 -40.68 -14.41 -0.72
C LEU A 179 -40.22 -14.13 0.70
N HIS A 180 -39.68 -12.94 0.97
CA HIS A 180 -39.24 -12.54 2.30
C HIS A 180 -40.31 -11.79 3.08
N ALA A 181 -41.47 -11.49 2.47
CA ALA A 181 -42.61 -10.82 3.10
C ALA A 181 -43.67 -11.80 3.66
N ARG A 182 -43.43 -13.11 3.52
CA ARG A 182 -44.27 -14.18 4.07
C ARG A 182 -43.61 -14.85 5.27
#